data_3a5a0ba14ee9f5de513db61e38eff00c
#
_entry.id   3a5a0ba14ee9f5de513db61e38eff00c
#
_cell.length_a   1.000
_cell.length_b   1.000
_cell.length_c   1.000
_cell.angle_alpha   90.00
_cell.angle_beta   90.00
_cell.angle_gamma   90.00
#
_symmetry.space_group_name_H-M   'P 1'
#
loop_
_entity.id
_entity.type
_entity.pdbx_description
1 polymer ?
#
loop_
_entity_poly.entity_id
_entity_poly.type
_entity_poly.pdbx_seq_one_letter_code
_entity_poly.pdbx_strand_id
1 'polypeptide(L)'
;MRPSKVGFFFSLRSLRPLRPWLPALIVCIAVQARALEAWGGLGHRLVGLIAATRLTPVASRNVDWLLDGRTLADVSSWADAQVGAWVQTSWWHYLDIPPDASGYDRDRDCPRQPSQSGAEPNARSDRWRDCAVDRILYFEERLRDTTLDRPDRATALKFLVHFVGDLHQPFHTLGVGRGGNDVHVGAFGVTECGNDPARPTPCNLHMIWDSRLIAHRTLDEPQYLAALEQQIRDQHWETEARTPGTVVQWTEESFRLAKAALVSPGTNIDEAYYRAQISVVDRRLAFAGLRLAAVLNEILTTPPPSRH
;
A
#
# COMPACT_ATOMS: atom_id res chain seq x y z
N MET A 1 32.34 100.98 14.08
CA MET A 1 32.86 99.75 14.56
C MET A 1 31.65 98.81 14.90
N ARG A 2 31.36 97.87 14.03
CA ARG A 2 30.28 96.94 14.23
C ARG A 2 30.84 95.50 13.98
N PRO A 3 30.58 94.55 14.86
CA PRO A 3 31.07 93.19 14.64
C PRO A 3 30.13 92.35 13.72
N SER A 4 30.76 91.57 12.87
CA SER A 4 30.13 90.60 11.95
C SER A 4 29.50 89.42 12.64
N LYS A 5 28.29 89.05 12.22
CA LYS A 5 27.59 87.84 12.61
C LYS A 5 27.96 86.70 11.68
N VAL A 6 28.54 85.66 12.22
CA VAL A 6 28.77 84.38 11.53
C VAL A 6 27.51 83.49 11.70
N GLY A 7 26.85 83.22 10.60
CA GLY A 7 25.71 82.26 10.56
C GLY A 7 26.18 80.83 10.33
N PHE A 8 25.82 79.91 11.25
CA PHE A 8 26.00 78.49 11.10
C PHE A 8 24.79 77.94 10.37
N PHE A 9 24.98 77.36 9.19
CA PHE A 9 23.99 76.58 8.50
C PHE A 9 24.10 75.09 8.94
N PHE A 10 23.09 74.57 9.66
CA PHE A 10 22.94 73.16 9.91
C PHE A 10 22.25 72.48 8.72
N SER A 11 23.00 71.64 8.02
CA SER A 11 22.45 70.77 6.97
C SER A 11 21.70 69.61 7.58
N LEU A 12 20.41 69.56 7.43
CA LEU A 12 19.57 68.43 7.77
C LEU A 12 19.78 67.29 6.72
N ARG A 13 20.59 66.29 7.07
CA ARG A 13 20.65 64.98 6.31
C ARG A 13 19.34 64.26 6.50
N SER A 14 18.62 64.07 5.39
CA SER A 14 17.43 63.24 5.31
C SER A 14 17.77 61.78 5.66
N LEU A 15 17.19 61.28 6.74
CA LEU A 15 17.20 59.86 7.07
C LEU A 15 16.26 59.11 6.10
N ARG A 16 16.82 58.27 5.26
CA ARG A 16 16.05 57.32 4.44
C ARG A 16 15.49 56.21 5.35
N PRO A 17 14.21 55.85 5.24
CA PRO A 17 13.67 54.74 6.02
C PRO A 17 14.25 53.40 5.51
N LEU A 18 14.83 52.62 6.42
CA LEU A 18 15.21 51.25 6.20
C LEU A 18 13.96 50.43 5.93
N ARG A 19 13.82 49.92 4.73
CA ARG A 19 12.80 48.92 4.40
C ARG A 19 13.14 47.60 5.15
N PRO A 20 12.22 47.02 5.95
CA PRO A 20 12.44 45.72 6.52
C PRO A 20 12.41 44.68 5.40
N TRP A 21 13.51 43.96 5.23
CA TRP A 21 13.57 42.73 4.45
C TRP A 21 12.83 41.63 5.24
N LEU A 22 11.57 41.38 4.88
CA LEU A 22 10.88 40.17 5.30
C LEU A 22 11.49 39.00 4.51
N PRO A 23 12.04 37.98 5.16
CA PRO A 23 12.43 36.78 4.46
C PRO A 23 11.14 36.12 3.94
N ALA A 24 11.03 36.00 2.62
CA ALA A 24 9.99 35.17 2.00
C ALA A 24 10.20 33.73 2.49
N LEU A 25 9.34 33.28 3.39
CA LEU A 25 9.26 31.87 3.80
C LEU A 25 8.75 31.11 2.56
N ILE A 26 9.68 30.52 1.79
CA ILE A 26 9.33 29.55 0.75
C ILE A 26 8.85 28.29 1.49
N VAL A 27 7.54 28.21 1.68
CA VAL A 27 6.90 26.95 2.10
C VAL A 27 7.00 26.02 0.89
N CYS A 28 8.04 25.17 0.88
CA CYS A 28 8.07 24.02 0.00
C CYS A 28 6.92 23.10 0.42
N ILE A 29 5.77 23.26 -0.22
CA ILE A 29 4.71 22.24 -0.16
C ILE A 29 5.26 21.05 -0.92
N ALA A 30 5.80 20.08 -0.18
CA ALA A 30 6.11 18.77 -0.72
C ALA A 30 4.79 18.20 -1.25
N VAL A 31 4.65 18.18 -2.57
CA VAL A 31 3.58 17.44 -3.25
C VAL A 31 3.86 15.97 -3.00
N GLN A 32 3.29 15.43 -1.93
CA GLN A 32 3.24 13.98 -1.75
C GLN A 32 2.35 13.47 -2.89
N ALA A 33 2.99 12.89 -3.90
CA ALA A 33 2.31 11.99 -4.81
C ALA A 33 1.73 10.88 -3.92
N ARG A 34 0.42 10.90 -3.69
CA ARG A 34 -0.24 9.77 -3.03
C ARG A 34 -0.10 8.60 -3.99
N ALA A 35 0.70 7.62 -3.59
CA ALA A 35 0.71 6.32 -4.21
C ALA A 35 -0.74 5.83 -4.29
N LEU A 36 -1.10 5.20 -5.38
CA LEU A 36 -2.34 4.46 -5.51
C LEU A 36 -2.26 3.35 -4.46
N GLU A 37 -2.99 3.51 -3.36
CA GLU A 37 -2.99 2.54 -2.27
C GLU A 37 -3.82 1.34 -2.74
N ALA A 38 -3.16 0.20 -2.93
CA ALA A 38 -3.83 -1.08 -3.02
C ALA A 38 -4.69 -1.29 -1.77
N TRP A 39 -5.84 -1.93 -1.90
CA TRP A 39 -6.79 -2.09 -0.80
C TRP A 39 -6.93 -0.85 0.09
N GLY A 40 -6.84 0.36 -0.32
CA GLY A 40 -6.91 1.55 0.52
C GLY A 40 -6.46 1.33 1.98
N GLY A 41 -6.11 2.34 2.72
CA GLY A 41 -5.57 2.14 4.09
C GLY A 41 -6.44 1.25 4.99
N LEU A 42 -7.77 1.30 4.87
CA LEU A 42 -8.67 0.47 5.67
C LEU A 42 -8.54 -1.02 5.34
N GLY A 43 -8.48 -1.38 4.04
CA GLY A 43 -8.37 -2.80 3.66
C GLY A 43 -7.07 -3.43 4.14
N HIS A 44 -5.93 -2.74 3.96
CA HIS A 44 -4.64 -3.21 4.48
C HIS A 44 -4.64 -3.34 6.01
N ARG A 45 -5.26 -2.40 6.74
CA ARG A 45 -5.38 -2.49 8.19
C ARG A 45 -6.20 -3.71 8.60
N LEU A 46 -7.33 -4.00 7.93
CA LEU A 46 -8.13 -5.19 8.19
C LEU A 46 -7.35 -6.48 7.98
N VAL A 47 -6.55 -6.57 6.91
CA VAL A 47 -5.63 -7.70 6.67
C VAL A 47 -4.66 -7.88 7.84
N GLY A 48 -4.02 -6.79 8.29
CA GLY A 48 -3.11 -6.81 9.43
C GLY A 48 -3.78 -7.21 10.75
N LEU A 49 -5.00 -6.73 11.00
CA LEU A 49 -5.78 -7.07 12.20
C LEU A 49 -6.19 -8.54 12.22
N ILE A 50 -6.70 -9.08 11.11
CA ILE A 50 -7.06 -10.50 10.97
C ILE A 50 -5.84 -11.39 11.18
N ALA A 51 -4.69 -11.03 10.60
CA ALA A 51 -3.45 -11.78 10.78
C ALA A 51 -2.98 -11.78 12.24
N ALA A 52 -3.01 -10.62 12.90
CA ALA A 52 -2.51 -10.47 14.27
C ALA A 52 -3.19 -11.40 15.27
N THR A 53 -4.50 -11.64 15.13
CA THR A 53 -5.28 -12.52 16.03
C THR A 53 -4.97 -14.01 15.87
N ARG A 54 -4.21 -14.37 14.84
CA ARG A 54 -3.91 -15.78 14.47
C ARG A 54 -2.42 -16.12 14.55
N LEU A 55 -1.63 -15.17 15.04
CA LEU A 55 -0.21 -15.45 15.27
C LEU A 55 -0.01 -16.41 16.45
N THR A 56 0.92 -17.33 16.30
CA THR A 56 1.41 -18.11 17.43
C THR A 56 2.07 -17.18 18.46
N PRO A 57 2.15 -17.56 19.75
CA PRO A 57 2.82 -16.73 20.75
C PRO A 57 4.28 -16.38 20.40
N VAL A 58 4.97 -17.27 19.66
CA VAL A 58 6.35 -17.01 19.20
C VAL A 58 6.37 -16.01 18.07
N ALA A 59 5.52 -16.19 17.06
CA ALA A 59 5.41 -15.24 15.94
C ALA A 59 4.98 -13.84 16.43
N SER A 60 4.01 -13.78 17.34
CA SER A 60 3.55 -12.51 17.94
C SER A 60 4.70 -11.75 18.64
N ARG A 61 5.51 -12.44 19.46
CA ARG A 61 6.68 -11.81 20.09
C ARG A 61 7.73 -11.34 19.10
N ASN A 62 7.93 -12.07 18.00
CA ASN A 62 8.83 -11.64 16.92
C ASN A 62 8.32 -10.38 16.22
N VAL A 63 7.03 -10.33 15.90
CA VAL A 63 6.39 -9.16 15.29
C VAL A 63 6.54 -7.94 16.21
N ASP A 64 6.21 -8.08 17.50
CA ASP A 64 6.38 -7.02 18.49
C ASP A 64 7.83 -6.55 18.60
N TRP A 65 8.79 -7.49 18.62
CA TRP A 65 10.21 -7.15 18.64
C TRP A 65 10.65 -6.46 17.35
N LEU A 66 10.28 -6.97 16.17
CA LEU A 66 10.67 -6.39 14.88
C LEU A 66 10.08 -4.99 14.67
N LEU A 67 8.84 -4.79 15.04
CA LEU A 67 8.10 -3.54 14.78
C LEU A 67 8.18 -2.53 15.94
N ASP A 68 8.91 -2.84 17.00
CA ASP A 68 9.08 -1.97 18.15
C ASP A 68 7.75 -1.59 18.84
N GLY A 69 6.88 -2.59 19.02
CA GLY A 69 5.58 -2.45 19.63
C GLY A 69 4.48 -1.94 18.70
N ARG A 70 4.78 -1.60 17.43
CA ARG A 70 3.74 -1.31 16.44
C ARG A 70 3.07 -2.60 15.99
N THR A 71 1.79 -2.52 15.64
CA THR A 71 1.02 -3.66 15.14
C THR A 71 1.23 -3.90 13.64
N LEU A 72 0.82 -5.07 13.14
CA LEU A 72 0.78 -5.35 11.71
C LEU A 72 -0.12 -4.33 10.98
N ALA A 73 -1.24 -3.94 11.59
CA ALA A 73 -2.14 -2.94 11.03
C ALA A 73 -1.50 -1.54 10.93
N ASP A 74 -0.65 -1.15 11.90
CA ASP A 74 0.01 0.16 11.88
C ASP A 74 1.07 0.29 10.78
N VAL A 75 1.58 -0.82 10.28
CA VAL A 75 2.60 -0.84 9.23
C VAL A 75 2.07 -1.31 7.88
N SER A 76 0.79 -1.64 7.80
CA SER A 76 0.20 -2.29 6.62
C SER A 76 0.24 -1.45 5.33
N SER A 77 0.20 -0.12 5.42
CA SER A 77 0.36 0.81 4.27
C SER A 77 1.76 1.43 4.19
N TRP A 78 2.74 0.88 4.93
CA TRP A 78 4.08 1.47 4.95
C TRP A 78 4.78 1.38 3.58
N ALA A 79 4.57 0.31 2.82
CA ALA A 79 5.21 0.09 1.53
C ALA A 79 4.80 1.15 0.49
N ASP A 80 3.52 1.55 0.45
CA ASP A 80 3.03 2.63 -0.41
C ASP A 80 3.76 3.95 -0.17
N ALA A 81 4.03 4.27 1.09
CA ALA A 81 4.77 5.46 1.45
C ALA A 81 6.25 5.44 0.97
N GLN A 82 6.79 4.26 0.64
CA GLN A 82 8.16 4.13 0.14
C GLN A 82 8.26 4.41 -1.37
N VAL A 83 7.20 4.26 -2.14
CA VAL A 83 7.21 4.47 -3.61
C VAL A 83 7.76 5.84 -4.00
N GLY A 84 7.51 6.88 -3.21
CA GLY A 84 8.05 8.22 -3.44
C GLY A 84 9.57 8.35 -3.21
N ALA A 85 10.13 7.56 -2.31
CA ALA A 85 11.56 7.54 -1.98
C ALA A 85 12.32 6.47 -2.78
N TRP A 86 11.67 5.34 -3.05
CA TRP A 86 12.22 4.18 -3.76
C TRP A 86 11.31 3.84 -4.96
N VAL A 87 11.43 4.62 -6.02
CA VAL A 87 10.55 4.54 -7.20
C VAL A 87 10.45 3.12 -7.77
N GLN A 88 11.53 2.33 -7.69
CA GLN A 88 11.55 0.94 -8.13
C GLN A 88 10.58 0.04 -7.38
N THR A 89 10.16 0.41 -6.16
CA THR A 89 9.20 -0.39 -5.39
C THR A 89 7.79 -0.34 -5.98
N SER A 90 7.48 0.61 -6.85
CA SER A 90 6.16 0.74 -7.47
C SER A 90 5.74 -0.51 -8.26
N TRP A 91 6.68 -1.22 -8.89
CA TRP A 91 6.39 -2.45 -9.64
C TRP A 91 6.21 -3.69 -8.75
N TRP A 92 6.58 -3.61 -7.49
CA TRP A 92 6.51 -4.74 -6.56
C TRP A 92 5.09 -5.00 -6.03
N HIS A 93 4.18 -4.06 -6.25
CA HIS A 93 2.81 -4.10 -5.73
C HIS A 93 1.85 -4.92 -6.60
N TYR A 94 2.21 -5.25 -7.85
CA TYR A 94 1.29 -5.83 -8.82
C TYR A 94 1.99 -6.75 -9.83
N LEU A 95 1.17 -7.31 -10.71
CA LEU A 95 1.56 -7.98 -11.96
C LEU A 95 0.54 -7.63 -13.04
N ASP A 96 0.96 -7.75 -14.31
CA ASP A 96 0.13 -7.46 -15.47
C ASP A 96 -0.10 -8.73 -16.31
N ILE A 97 -0.93 -9.67 -15.78
CA ILE A 97 -1.28 -10.89 -16.51
C ILE A 97 -2.25 -10.52 -17.64
N PRO A 98 -1.96 -10.84 -18.91
CA PRO A 98 -2.85 -10.58 -20.02
C PRO A 98 -4.23 -11.24 -19.84
N PRO A 99 -5.34 -10.58 -20.21
CA PRO A 99 -6.69 -11.10 -19.97
C PRO A 99 -7.00 -12.39 -20.70
N ASP A 100 -6.32 -12.65 -21.79
CA ASP A 100 -6.43 -13.89 -22.61
C ASP A 100 -5.51 -15.01 -22.14
N ALA A 101 -4.62 -14.74 -21.18
CA ALA A 101 -3.76 -15.76 -20.60
C ALA A 101 -4.56 -16.81 -19.83
N SER A 102 -4.07 -18.05 -19.86
CA SER A 102 -4.64 -19.16 -19.10
C SER A 102 -4.30 -19.12 -17.59
N GLY A 103 -3.25 -18.38 -17.21
CA GLY A 103 -2.77 -18.24 -15.84
C GLY A 103 -1.45 -17.46 -15.80
N TYR A 104 -0.84 -17.43 -14.63
CA TYR A 104 0.43 -16.76 -14.38
C TYR A 104 1.59 -17.48 -15.07
N ASP A 105 2.43 -16.70 -15.73
CA ASP A 105 3.73 -17.11 -16.28
C ASP A 105 4.81 -16.13 -15.81
N ARG A 106 5.81 -16.64 -15.08
CA ARG A 106 6.84 -15.80 -14.46
C ARG A 106 7.67 -15.02 -15.49
N ASP A 107 7.94 -15.61 -16.65
CA ASP A 107 8.79 -14.97 -17.64
C ASP A 107 8.05 -13.84 -18.39
N ARG A 108 6.75 -13.98 -18.54
CA ARG A 108 5.87 -12.99 -19.16
C ARG A 108 5.44 -11.91 -18.15
N ASP A 109 4.98 -12.30 -16.94
CA ASP A 109 4.22 -11.43 -16.05
C ASP A 109 5.06 -10.80 -14.93
N CYS A 110 6.30 -11.26 -14.76
CA CYS A 110 7.23 -10.77 -13.75
C CYS A 110 8.53 -10.32 -14.41
N PRO A 111 8.54 -9.21 -15.15
CA PRO A 111 9.73 -8.76 -15.88
C PRO A 111 10.81 -8.26 -14.90
N ARG A 112 12.06 -8.26 -15.37
CA ARG A 112 13.15 -7.51 -14.73
C ARG A 112 13.04 -6.07 -15.18
N GLN A 113 12.84 -5.16 -14.25
CA GLN A 113 12.90 -3.74 -14.56
C GLN A 113 14.35 -3.28 -14.72
N PRO A 114 14.63 -2.34 -15.65
CA PRO A 114 15.95 -1.75 -15.75
C PRO A 114 16.35 -1.16 -14.40
N SER A 115 17.51 -1.57 -13.86
CA SER A 115 18.02 -1.00 -12.61
C SER A 115 18.22 0.50 -12.81
N GLN A 116 17.35 1.31 -12.23
CA GLN A 116 17.66 2.72 -12.06
C GLN A 116 18.84 2.78 -11.07
N SER A 117 19.93 3.41 -11.50
CA SER A 117 21.15 3.58 -10.74
C SER A 117 20.86 4.35 -9.45
N GLY A 118 20.72 3.67 -8.35
CA GLY A 118 20.45 4.27 -7.06
C GLY A 118 20.06 3.21 -6.05
N ALA A 119 21.07 2.51 -5.55
CA ALA A 119 21.11 1.85 -4.25
C ALA A 119 19.83 1.18 -3.75
N GLU A 120 19.53 -0.02 -4.23
CA GLU A 120 19.00 -1.02 -3.32
C GLU A 120 20.19 -1.73 -2.63
N PRO A 121 20.26 -1.71 -1.31
CA PRO A 121 21.16 -2.61 -0.62
C PRO A 121 20.64 -4.03 -0.85
N ASN A 122 21.35 -4.82 -1.63
CA ASN A 122 21.22 -6.28 -1.75
C ASN A 122 20.06 -6.90 -2.55
N ALA A 123 19.25 -6.18 -3.34
CA ALA A 123 18.23 -6.80 -4.19
C ALA A 123 18.78 -7.43 -5.50
N ARG A 124 20.07 -7.50 -5.67
CA ARG A 124 20.73 -8.07 -6.85
C ARG A 124 21.04 -9.55 -6.68
N SER A 125 20.01 -10.36 -6.54
CA SER A 125 20.18 -11.73 -6.99
C SER A 125 19.50 -11.86 -8.35
N ASP A 126 20.15 -12.52 -9.31
CA ASP A 126 19.52 -12.89 -10.59
C ASP A 126 18.27 -13.78 -10.41
N ARG A 127 18.00 -14.18 -9.19
CA ARG A 127 16.91 -15.04 -8.77
C ARG A 127 15.57 -14.33 -8.71
N TRP A 128 15.51 -13.05 -8.23
CA TRP A 128 14.28 -12.33 -7.94
C TRP A 128 14.00 -11.23 -8.97
N ARG A 129 12.73 -11.10 -9.35
CA ARG A 129 12.23 -10.14 -10.33
C ARG A 129 11.37 -9.06 -9.66
N ASP A 130 10.91 -8.09 -10.44
CA ASP A 130 10.20 -6.92 -9.97
C ASP A 130 8.69 -7.08 -10.17
N CYS A 131 8.07 -7.98 -9.43
CA CYS A 131 6.62 -8.15 -9.35
C CYS A 131 6.21 -8.65 -7.95
N ALA A 132 4.95 -8.54 -7.61
CA ALA A 132 4.42 -8.91 -6.28
C ALA A 132 4.77 -10.36 -5.90
N VAL A 133 4.67 -11.33 -6.82
CA VAL A 133 4.98 -12.75 -6.55
C VAL A 133 6.43 -12.92 -6.09
N ASP A 134 7.39 -12.46 -6.91
CA ASP A 134 8.81 -12.62 -6.59
C ASP A 134 9.22 -11.82 -5.35
N ARG A 135 8.60 -10.66 -5.11
CA ARG A 135 8.90 -9.83 -3.95
C ARG A 135 8.33 -10.38 -2.65
N ILE A 136 7.17 -11.03 -2.67
CA ILE A 136 6.68 -11.77 -1.51
C ILE A 136 7.69 -12.86 -1.13
N LEU A 137 8.08 -13.73 -2.08
CA LEU A 137 9.04 -14.80 -1.84
C LEU A 137 10.41 -14.29 -1.37
N TYR A 138 10.89 -13.18 -1.94
CA TYR A 138 12.12 -12.51 -1.51
C TYR A 138 12.06 -12.04 -0.06
N PHE A 139 10.95 -11.38 0.33
CA PHE A 139 10.82 -10.88 1.69
C PHE A 139 10.51 -11.99 2.71
N GLU A 140 9.89 -13.09 2.31
CA GLU A 140 9.81 -14.31 3.13
C GLU A 140 11.19 -14.85 3.46
N GLU A 141 12.08 -14.98 2.46
CA GLU A 141 13.45 -15.43 2.64
C GLU A 141 14.24 -14.49 3.56
N ARG A 142 14.16 -13.18 3.34
CA ARG A 142 14.83 -12.19 4.19
C ARG A 142 14.29 -12.17 5.63
N LEU A 143 12.99 -12.31 5.82
CA LEU A 143 12.40 -12.35 7.15
C LEU A 143 12.83 -13.62 7.92
N ARG A 144 12.99 -14.75 7.21
CA ARG A 144 13.45 -16.03 7.78
C ARG A 144 14.94 -16.01 8.15
N ASP A 145 15.74 -15.22 7.46
CA ASP A 145 17.19 -15.14 7.68
C ASP A 145 17.52 -14.42 9.00
N THR A 146 17.86 -15.21 10.02
CA THR A 146 18.23 -14.69 11.35
C THR A 146 19.66 -14.10 11.41
N THR A 147 20.43 -14.19 10.35
CA THR A 147 21.76 -13.55 10.24
C THR A 147 21.66 -12.08 9.86
N LEU A 148 20.53 -11.66 9.30
CA LEU A 148 20.23 -10.27 9.02
C LEU A 148 19.93 -9.50 10.30
N ASP A 149 20.26 -8.21 10.29
CA ASP A 149 19.95 -7.34 11.41
C ASP A 149 18.44 -7.08 11.58
N ARG A 150 18.06 -6.53 12.73
CA ARG A 150 16.66 -6.23 13.04
C ARG A 150 16.02 -5.23 12.06
N PRO A 151 16.65 -4.11 11.67
CA PRO A 151 16.12 -3.18 10.69
C PRO A 151 15.80 -3.81 9.34
N ASP A 152 16.69 -4.67 8.84
CA ASP A 152 16.50 -5.38 7.58
C ASP A 152 15.31 -6.34 7.63
N ARG A 153 15.21 -7.14 8.70
CA ARG A 153 14.09 -8.05 8.93
C ARG A 153 12.77 -7.31 9.19
N ALA A 154 12.81 -6.18 9.89
CA ALA A 154 11.65 -5.32 10.09
C ALA A 154 11.15 -4.72 8.77
N THR A 155 12.05 -4.34 7.89
CA THR A 155 11.73 -3.86 6.53
C THR A 155 11.09 -4.98 5.71
N ALA A 156 11.66 -6.19 5.75
CA ALA A 156 11.09 -7.35 5.08
C ALA A 156 9.66 -7.67 5.58
N LEU A 157 9.43 -7.63 6.88
CA LEU A 157 8.10 -7.83 7.46
C LEU A 157 7.09 -6.80 6.96
N LYS A 158 7.45 -5.51 6.91
CA LYS A 158 6.54 -4.44 6.45
C LYS A 158 6.14 -4.62 4.98
N PHE A 159 7.11 -4.93 4.11
CA PHE A 159 6.80 -5.23 2.71
C PHE A 159 5.93 -6.48 2.58
N LEU A 160 6.22 -7.54 3.32
CA LEU A 160 5.45 -8.77 3.26
C LEU A 160 3.99 -8.58 3.69
N VAL A 161 3.76 -7.83 4.79
CA VAL A 161 2.41 -7.48 5.26
C VAL A 161 1.60 -6.78 4.18
N HIS A 162 2.22 -5.84 3.48
CA HIS A 162 1.58 -5.08 2.44
C HIS A 162 1.32 -5.91 1.18
N PHE A 163 2.36 -6.54 0.62
CA PHE A 163 2.25 -7.24 -0.67
C PHE A 163 1.36 -8.49 -0.62
N VAL A 164 1.25 -9.15 0.53
CA VAL A 164 0.24 -10.20 0.69
C VAL A 164 -1.17 -9.61 0.57
N GLY A 165 -1.40 -8.42 1.11
CA GLY A 165 -2.64 -7.68 0.89
C GLY A 165 -2.88 -7.37 -0.58
N ASP A 166 -1.89 -6.77 -1.25
CA ASP A 166 -1.95 -6.38 -2.67
C ASP A 166 -2.31 -7.54 -3.57
N LEU A 167 -1.62 -8.67 -3.39
CA LEU A 167 -1.83 -9.85 -4.21
C LEU A 167 -3.24 -10.44 -4.07
N HIS A 168 -3.95 -10.12 -2.98
CA HIS A 168 -5.33 -10.52 -2.77
C HIS A 168 -6.34 -9.51 -3.34
N GLN A 169 -5.91 -8.31 -3.78
CA GLN A 169 -6.74 -7.39 -4.54
C GLN A 169 -6.75 -7.83 -6.02
N PRO A 170 -7.92 -8.21 -6.57
CA PRO A 170 -7.97 -8.82 -7.90
C PRO A 170 -7.30 -8.02 -9.01
N PHE A 171 -7.50 -6.71 -9.06
CA PHE A 171 -6.96 -5.85 -10.12
C PHE A 171 -5.45 -5.59 -10.01
N HIS A 172 -4.79 -6.02 -8.95
CA HIS A 172 -3.33 -6.06 -8.87
C HIS A 172 -2.69 -7.20 -9.68
N THR A 173 -3.50 -8.03 -10.32
CA THR A 173 -2.99 -9.17 -11.10
C THR A 173 -3.40 -9.14 -12.57
N LEU A 174 -4.21 -8.16 -13.00
CA LEU A 174 -4.78 -8.12 -14.35
C LEU A 174 -4.19 -6.97 -15.18
N GLY A 175 -3.54 -7.29 -16.30
CA GLY A 175 -2.89 -6.34 -17.21
C GLY A 175 -3.85 -5.57 -18.14
N VAL A 176 -5.12 -5.37 -17.78
CA VAL A 176 -6.07 -4.55 -18.55
C VAL A 176 -6.05 -3.13 -18.02
N GLY A 177 -5.67 -2.17 -18.88
CA GLY A 177 -5.66 -0.76 -18.52
C GLY A 177 -4.88 -0.50 -17.24
N ARG A 178 -3.67 -1.03 -17.12
CA ARG A 178 -2.82 -0.93 -15.93
C ARG A 178 -3.58 -1.36 -14.65
N GLY A 179 -4.06 -2.59 -14.61
CA GLY A 179 -4.83 -3.09 -13.47
C GLY A 179 -6.17 -2.36 -13.27
N GLY A 180 -6.81 -1.87 -14.33
CA GLY A 180 -8.07 -1.13 -14.25
C GLY A 180 -7.94 0.38 -14.00
N ASN A 181 -6.72 0.92 -13.85
CA ASN A 181 -6.51 2.36 -13.65
C ASN A 181 -6.94 3.21 -14.85
N ASP A 182 -6.83 2.69 -16.07
CA ASP A 182 -7.29 3.35 -17.30
C ASP A 182 -8.74 2.98 -17.67
N VAL A 183 -9.40 2.14 -16.87
CA VAL A 183 -10.82 1.80 -17.05
C VAL A 183 -11.67 2.79 -16.26
N HIS A 184 -11.96 3.96 -16.87
CA HIS A 184 -12.77 4.98 -16.24
C HIS A 184 -14.24 4.55 -16.13
N VAL A 185 -14.82 4.75 -14.95
CA VAL A 185 -16.18 4.32 -14.59
C VAL A 185 -16.91 5.42 -13.82
N GLY A 186 -18.24 5.36 -13.76
CA GLY A 186 -19.01 6.05 -12.72
C GLY A 186 -19.10 5.18 -11.47
N ALA A 187 -19.32 5.77 -10.31
CA ALA A 187 -19.43 5.04 -9.04
C ALA A 187 -20.53 5.64 -8.16
N PHE A 188 -21.61 4.91 -7.97
CA PHE A 188 -22.72 5.31 -7.09
C PHE A 188 -23.24 6.74 -7.38
N GLY A 189 -23.31 7.09 -8.66
CA GLY A 189 -23.81 8.39 -9.13
C GLY A 189 -22.76 9.51 -9.19
N VAL A 190 -21.49 9.23 -8.90
CA VAL A 190 -20.38 10.19 -9.08
C VAL A 190 -19.39 9.70 -10.14
N THR A 191 -18.69 10.64 -10.76
CA THR A 191 -17.65 10.36 -11.76
C THR A 191 -16.24 10.71 -11.26
N GLU A 192 -16.16 11.35 -10.10
CA GLU A 192 -14.92 11.74 -9.45
C GLU A 192 -14.78 11.03 -8.11
N CYS A 193 -13.68 10.35 -7.94
CA CYS A 193 -13.40 9.50 -6.79
C CYS A 193 -12.19 9.97 -5.96
N GLY A 194 -11.53 11.05 -6.34
CA GLY A 194 -10.46 11.65 -5.56
C GLY A 194 -10.95 12.23 -4.23
N ASN A 195 -10.08 12.26 -3.23
CA ASN A 195 -10.39 12.86 -1.93
C ASN A 195 -10.01 14.35 -1.85
N ASP A 196 -9.40 14.91 -2.89
CA ASP A 196 -8.98 16.32 -2.94
C ASP A 196 -9.87 17.09 -3.94
N PRO A 197 -10.79 17.95 -3.45
CA PRO A 197 -11.65 18.74 -4.33
C PRO A 197 -10.88 19.69 -5.25
N ALA A 198 -9.64 20.06 -4.90
CA ALA A 198 -8.78 20.91 -5.73
C ALA A 198 -8.09 20.12 -6.86
N ARG A 199 -8.15 18.78 -6.80
CA ARG A 199 -7.56 17.88 -7.79
C ARG A 199 -8.55 16.76 -8.10
N PRO A 200 -9.60 17.05 -8.88
CA PRO A 200 -10.58 16.05 -9.24
C PRO A 200 -9.88 14.87 -9.93
N THR A 201 -10.17 13.68 -9.47
CA THR A 201 -9.61 12.43 -10.00
C THR A 201 -10.76 11.57 -10.49
N PRO A 202 -10.85 11.30 -11.81
CA PRO A 202 -11.89 10.43 -12.34
C PRO A 202 -11.90 9.07 -11.64
N CYS A 203 -13.11 8.55 -11.39
CA CYS A 203 -13.25 7.19 -10.90
C CYS A 203 -12.68 6.20 -11.93
N ASN A 204 -11.94 5.22 -11.46
CA ASN A 204 -11.49 4.10 -12.29
C ASN A 204 -11.73 2.77 -11.56
N LEU A 205 -11.73 1.68 -12.31
CA LEU A 205 -12.08 0.38 -11.77
C LEU A 205 -11.11 -0.10 -10.67
N HIS A 206 -9.84 0.27 -10.76
CA HIS A 206 -8.85 -0.02 -9.72
C HIS A 206 -9.25 0.63 -8.37
N MET A 207 -9.50 1.95 -8.36
CA MET A 207 -9.95 2.68 -7.16
C MET A 207 -11.26 2.15 -6.58
N ILE A 208 -12.16 1.65 -7.44
CA ILE A 208 -13.41 1.03 -6.99
C ILE A 208 -13.09 -0.14 -6.08
N TRP A 209 -12.17 -1.00 -6.50
CA TRP A 209 -11.79 -2.20 -5.75
C TRP A 209 -10.92 -1.88 -4.54
N ASP A 210 -9.99 -0.94 -4.66
CA ASP A 210 -9.12 -0.57 -3.54
C ASP A 210 -9.89 0.00 -2.35
N SER A 211 -10.90 0.82 -2.62
CA SER A 211 -11.49 1.61 -1.55
C SER A 211 -13.00 1.82 -1.64
N ARG A 212 -13.58 1.99 -2.82
CA ARG A 212 -14.97 2.42 -2.93
C ARG A 212 -15.98 1.35 -2.53
N LEU A 213 -15.75 0.08 -2.90
CA LEU A 213 -16.60 -1.03 -2.45
C LEU A 213 -16.52 -1.21 -0.92
N ILE A 214 -15.33 -1.05 -0.35
CA ILE A 214 -15.10 -1.10 1.09
C ILE A 214 -15.84 0.03 1.80
N ALA A 215 -15.65 1.27 1.33
CA ALA A 215 -16.27 2.46 1.93
C ALA A 215 -17.80 2.45 1.79
N HIS A 216 -18.32 1.88 0.69
CA HIS A 216 -19.77 1.80 0.46
C HIS A 216 -20.48 0.89 1.48
N ARG A 217 -19.78 0.01 2.17
CA ARG A 217 -20.32 -0.74 3.31
C ARG A 217 -20.76 0.15 4.47
N THR A 218 -20.25 1.38 4.55
CA THR A 218 -20.56 2.34 5.64
C THR A 218 -20.26 1.83 7.05
N LEU A 219 -19.34 0.87 7.18
CA LEU A 219 -18.86 0.35 8.47
C LEU A 219 -17.53 1.04 8.83
N ASP A 220 -17.37 1.35 10.11
CA ASP A 220 -16.05 1.71 10.64
C ASP A 220 -15.14 0.46 10.75
N GLU A 221 -13.84 0.67 11.02
CA GLU A 221 -12.87 -0.42 11.08
C GLU A 221 -13.25 -1.54 12.08
N PRO A 222 -13.64 -1.26 13.34
CA PRO A 222 -14.05 -2.29 14.29
C PRO A 222 -15.29 -3.07 13.83
N GLN A 223 -16.27 -2.38 13.25
CA GLN A 223 -17.50 -3.01 12.75
C GLN A 223 -17.19 -3.91 11.54
N TYR A 224 -16.34 -3.43 10.61
CA TYR A 224 -15.99 -4.23 9.45
C TYR A 224 -15.15 -5.45 9.84
N LEU A 225 -14.17 -5.27 10.74
CA LEU A 225 -13.42 -6.40 11.29
C LEU A 225 -14.35 -7.43 11.92
N ALA A 226 -15.28 -7.01 12.76
CA ALA A 226 -16.25 -7.90 13.40
C ALA A 226 -17.10 -8.66 12.37
N ALA A 227 -17.53 -8.00 11.28
CA ALA A 227 -18.27 -8.63 10.20
C ALA A 227 -17.44 -9.67 9.44
N LEU A 228 -16.16 -9.36 9.14
CA LEU A 228 -15.24 -10.32 8.52
C LEU A 228 -14.96 -11.53 9.43
N GLU A 229 -14.72 -11.29 10.71
CA GLU A 229 -14.51 -12.36 11.70
C GLU A 229 -15.74 -13.27 11.84
N GLN A 230 -16.95 -12.71 11.75
CA GLN A 230 -18.16 -13.51 11.72
C GLN A 230 -18.24 -14.38 10.45
N GLN A 231 -17.96 -13.80 9.27
CA GLN A 231 -17.94 -14.55 8.01
C GLN A 231 -16.87 -15.64 8.00
N ILE A 232 -15.66 -15.37 8.54
CA ILE A 232 -14.59 -16.37 8.68
C ILE A 232 -15.08 -17.59 9.44
N ARG A 233 -15.81 -17.38 10.56
CA ARG A 233 -16.38 -18.47 11.37
C ARG A 233 -17.50 -19.20 10.63
N ASP A 234 -18.48 -18.48 10.12
CA ASP A 234 -19.71 -19.04 9.51
C ASP A 234 -19.40 -19.83 8.24
N GLN A 235 -18.44 -19.36 7.46
CA GLN A 235 -18.01 -20.00 6.20
C GLN A 235 -16.84 -20.97 6.38
N HIS A 236 -16.36 -21.18 7.60
CA HIS A 236 -15.22 -22.05 7.92
C HIS A 236 -13.92 -21.71 7.14
N TRP A 237 -13.70 -20.44 6.80
CA TRP A 237 -12.55 -20.00 5.98
C TRP A 237 -11.20 -20.28 6.64
N GLU A 238 -11.12 -20.35 7.96
CA GLU A 238 -9.88 -20.79 8.64
C GLU A 238 -9.47 -22.21 8.26
N THR A 239 -10.43 -23.11 8.10
CA THR A 239 -10.15 -24.48 7.68
C THR A 239 -9.65 -24.53 6.24
N GLU A 240 -10.26 -23.76 5.35
CA GLU A 240 -9.81 -23.63 3.95
C GLU A 240 -8.41 -23.01 3.88
N ALA A 241 -8.13 -21.97 4.68
CA ALA A 241 -6.86 -21.28 4.70
C ALA A 241 -5.73 -22.05 5.44
N ARG A 242 -6.02 -23.16 6.14
CA ARG A 242 -4.99 -24.04 6.76
C ARG A 242 -4.04 -24.64 5.74
N THR A 243 -4.51 -24.83 4.50
CA THR A 243 -3.63 -25.14 3.38
C THR A 243 -3.54 -23.87 2.54
N PRO A 244 -2.64 -22.94 2.91
CA PRO A 244 -2.68 -21.57 2.39
C PRO A 244 -2.45 -21.51 0.89
N GLY A 245 -1.99 -22.58 0.27
CA GLY A 245 -1.57 -22.59 -1.12
C GLY A 245 -0.24 -21.85 -1.31
N THR A 246 0.15 -21.67 -2.55
CA THR A 246 1.35 -20.93 -2.92
C THR A 246 1.00 -19.50 -3.35
N VAL A 247 1.99 -18.62 -3.32
CA VAL A 247 1.86 -17.23 -3.82
C VAL A 247 1.33 -17.22 -5.27
N VAL A 248 1.75 -18.20 -6.09
CA VAL A 248 1.24 -18.36 -7.48
C VAL A 248 -0.25 -18.71 -7.48
N GLN A 249 -0.70 -19.61 -6.63
CA GLN A 249 -2.13 -19.96 -6.54
C GLN A 249 -2.97 -18.75 -6.09
N TRP A 250 -2.49 -17.96 -5.14
CA TRP A 250 -3.18 -16.72 -4.72
C TRP A 250 -3.28 -15.70 -5.87
N THR A 251 -2.23 -15.60 -6.68
CA THR A 251 -2.20 -14.77 -7.88
C THR A 251 -3.26 -15.21 -8.88
N GLU A 252 -3.33 -16.51 -9.19
CA GLU A 252 -4.30 -17.05 -10.13
C GLU A 252 -5.75 -16.94 -9.64
N GLU A 253 -5.98 -17.04 -8.33
CA GLU A 253 -7.28 -16.75 -7.74
C GLU A 253 -7.68 -15.29 -7.99
N SER A 254 -6.79 -14.34 -7.68
CA SER A 254 -7.03 -12.92 -7.90
C SER A 254 -7.26 -12.60 -9.38
N PHE A 255 -6.43 -13.15 -10.26
CA PHE A 255 -6.55 -12.96 -11.71
C PHE A 255 -7.91 -13.44 -12.25
N ARG A 256 -8.37 -14.63 -11.84
CA ARG A 256 -9.69 -15.14 -12.25
C ARG A 256 -10.82 -14.25 -11.77
N LEU A 257 -10.74 -13.75 -10.53
CA LEU A 257 -11.73 -12.84 -9.96
C LEU A 257 -11.74 -11.48 -10.67
N ALA A 258 -10.57 -10.92 -11.00
CA ALA A 258 -10.45 -9.69 -11.75
C ALA A 258 -11.09 -9.79 -13.15
N LYS A 259 -10.82 -10.90 -13.85
CA LYS A 259 -11.45 -11.17 -15.17
C LYS A 259 -12.98 -11.22 -15.07
N ALA A 260 -13.52 -11.87 -14.03
CA ALA A 260 -14.96 -11.98 -13.82
C ALA A 260 -15.62 -10.65 -13.42
N ALA A 261 -14.86 -9.76 -12.80
CA ALA A 261 -15.34 -8.46 -12.32
C ALA A 261 -15.08 -7.30 -13.29
N LEU A 262 -14.39 -7.55 -14.41
CA LEU A 262 -14.05 -6.54 -15.40
C LEU A 262 -15.32 -5.98 -16.06
N VAL A 263 -15.34 -4.66 -16.21
CA VAL A 263 -16.42 -3.93 -16.91
C VAL A 263 -15.84 -3.06 -18.02
N SER A 264 -16.69 -2.64 -18.95
CA SER A 264 -16.30 -1.72 -20.02
C SER A 264 -16.10 -0.30 -19.46
N PRO A 265 -15.19 0.50 -20.06
CA PRO A 265 -15.10 1.93 -19.77
C PRO A 265 -16.46 2.62 -19.92
N GLY A 266 -16.77 3.58 -19.04
CA GLY A 266 -18.05 4.29 -19.00
C GLY A 266 -19.17 3.56 -18.25
N THR A 267 -18.95 2.33 -17.77
CA THR A 267 -19.91 1.63 -16.92
C THR A 267 -20.14 2.42 -15.62
N ASN A 268 -21.37 2.51 -15.17
CA ASN A 268 -21.66 3.02 -13.82
C ASN A 268 -21.70 1.85 -12.84
N ILE A 269 -20.78 1.87 -11.87
CA ILE A 269 -20.78 0.94 -10.76
C ILE A 269 -21.93 1.31 -9.84
N ASP A 270 -22.91 0.45 -9.77
CA ASP A 270 -24.18 0.64 -9.05
C ASP A 270 -24.35 -0.40 -7.92
N GLU A 271 -25.52 -0.37 -7.29
CA GLU A 271 -25.87 -1.32 -6.24
C GLU A 271 -25.90 -2.78 -6.70
N ALA A 272 -26.18 -3.04 -7.98
CA ALA A 272 -26.17 -4.41 -8.50
C ALA A 272 -24.74 -4.94 -8.58
N TYR A 273 -23.82 -4.13 -9.11
CA TYR A 273 -22.38 -4.48 -9.12
C TYR A 273 -21.85 -4.63 -7.69
N TYR A 274 -22.16 -3.68 -6.80
CA TYR A 274 -21.74 -3.75 -5.40
C TYR A 274 -22.18 -5.07 -4.75
N ARG A 275 -23.47 -5.42 -4.83
CA ARG A 275 -23.97 -6.69 -4.25
C ARG A 275 -23.33 -7.93 -4.84
N ALA A 276 -22.97 -7.89 -6.11
CA ALA A 276 -22.28 -9.00 -6.77
C ALA A 276 -20.81 -9.15 -6.31
N GLN A 277 -20.15 -8.05 -5.94
CA GLN A 277 -18.71 -8.06 -5.69
C GLN A 277 -18.30 -7.95 -4.21
N ILE A 278 -19.16 -7.43 -3.33
CA ILE A 278 -18.76 -7.18 -1.94
C ILE A 278 -18.40 -8.47 -1.17
N SER A 279 -19.05 -9.59 -1.44
CA SER A 279 -18.68 -10.87 -0.86
C SER A 279 -17.31 -11.37 -1.36
N VAL A 280 -16.94 -11.04 -2.59
CA VAL A 280 -15.60 -11.33 -3.12
C VAL A 280 -14.56 -10.48 -2.39
N VAL A 281 -14.80 -9.17 -2.24
CA VAL A 281 -13.93 -8.26 -1.47
C VAL A 281 -13.72 -8.78 -0.05
N ASP A 282 -14.80 -9.08 0.66
CA ASP A 282 -14.75 -9.60 2.04
C ASP A 282 -13.90 -10.87 2.13
N ARG A 283 -14.15 -11.82 1.24
CA ARG A 283 -13.39 -13.06 1.19
C ARG A 283 -11.90 -12.82 0.90
N ARG A 284 -11.57 -11.93 -0.03
CA ARG A 284 -10.17 -11.63 -0.37
C ARG A 284 -9.43 -10.95 0.79
N LEU A 285 -10.06 -10.02 1.50
CA LEU A 285 -9.51 -9.40 2.72
C LEU A 285 -9.27 -10.46 3.82
N ALA A 286 -10.26 -11.32 4.06
CA ALA A 286 -10.14 -12.40 5.04
C ALA A 286 -8.99 -13.36 4.69
N PHE A 287 -8.92 -13.83 3.44
CA PHE A 287 -7.87 -14.77 3.00
C PHE A 287 -6.49 -14.14 3.02
N ALA A 288 -6.36 -12.85 2.69
CA ALA A 288 -5.08 -12.15 2.84
C ALA A 288 -4.59 -12.19 4.29
N GLY A 289 -5.45 -11.88 5.26
CA GLY A 289 -5.10 -11.92 6.68
C GLY A 289 -4.78 -13.34 7.20
N LEU A 290 -5.59 -14.33 6.83
CA LEU A 290 -5.39 -15.72 7.22
C LEU A 290 -4.07 -16.30 6.66
N ARG A 291 -3.78 -16.02 5.39
CA ARG A 291 -2.56 -16.49 4.70
C ARG A 291 -1.32 -15.76 5.21
N LEU A 292 -1.42 -14.44 5.46
CA LEU A 292 -0.35 -13.69 6.11
C LEU A 292 0.01 -14.28 7.46
N ALA A 293 -0.99 -14.60 8.30
CA ALA A 293 -0.74 -15.25 9.59
C ALA A 293 -0.05 -16.62 9.43
N ALA A 294 -0.50 -17.42 8.46
CA ALA A 294 0.10 -18.73 8.19
C ALA A 294 1.59 -18.60 7.79
N VAL A 295 1.91 -17.68 6.88
CA VAL A 295 3.29 -17.38 6.45
C VAL A 295 4.14 -16.90 7.63
N LEU A 296 3.64 -15.94 8.43
CA LEU A 296 4.38 -15.43 9.58
C LEU A 296 4.61 -16.49 10.65
N ASN A 297 3.63 -17.37 10.90
CA ASN A 297 3.76 -18.48 11.85
C ASN A 297 4.78 -19.53 11.38
N GLU A 298 4.87 -19.77 10.07
CA GLU A 298 5.87 -20.67 9.49
C GLU A 298 7.30 -20.11 9.57
N ILE A 299 7.43 -18.78 9.35
CA ILE A 299 8.75 -18.14 9.30
C ILE A 299 9.29 -17.82 10.69
N LEU A 300 8.45 -17.30 11.60
CA LEU A 300 8.86 -16.73 12.88
C LEU A 300 8.77 -17.77 14.02
N THR A 301 9.47 -18.88 13.87
CA THR A 301 9.40 -20.03 14.80
C THR A 301 10.39 -19.95 15.97
N THR A 302 11.49 -19.20 15.84
CA THR A 302 12.50 -19.03 16.88
C THR A 302 12.20 -17.77 17.69
N PRO A 303 12.20 -17.83 19.04
CA PRO A 303 11.98 -16.64 19.86
C PRO A 303 12.99 -15.51 19.54
N PRO A 304 12.55 -14.24 19.61
CA PRO A 304 13.46 -13.12 19.41
C PRO A 304 14.47 -13.04 20.56
N PRO A 305 15.61 -12.34 20.38
CA PRO A 305 16.55 -12.05 21.45
C PRO A 305 15.85 -11.35 22.61
N SER A 306 16.32 -11.59 23.84
CA SER A 306 15.83 -10.87 25.03
C SER A 306 16.06 -9.36 24.87
N ARG A 307 15.06 -8.54 25.23
CA ARG A 307 15.27 -7.09 25.34
C ARG A 307 16.15 -6.86 26.58
N HIS A 308 17.33 -6.34 26.40
CA HIS A 308 18.21 -5.88 27.50
C HIS A 308 17.89 -4.43 27.83
#